data_6ced6ae61ea3c34fe06d64d0f6d5c69d
#
_entry.id   6ced6ae61ea3c34fe06d64d0f6d5c69d
#
_cell.length_a   1.000
_cell.length_b   1.000
_cell.length_c   1.000
_cell.angle_alpha   90.00
_cell.angle_beta   90.00
_cell.angle_gamma   90.00
#
_symmetry.space_group_name_H-M   'P 1'
#
loop_
_entity.id
_entity.type
_entity.pdbx_description
1 polymer ?
#
loop_
_entity_poly.entity_id
_entity_poly.type
_entity_poly.pdbx_seq_one_letter_code
_entity_poly.pdbx_strand_id
1 'polypeptide(L)'
;MIVRLFDIQNDKIVPTEHCYTLSFLKDIKEKYPDTYLNVYTYLFYMTCPNPELNPFFNLPEHEKEDIIVEEIALEESTEDSKIRYALDMCIKMYETPTSRAYMGIKKALDNIGTYMANTQITDGRDGNISQIRAVAKDFDAIRQSFKGAFKDLKDEQSTSVRGGQGLAYDQ
;
A
#
# COMPACT_ATOMS: atom_id res chain seq x y z
N MET A 1 4.91 17.27 2.35
CA MET A 1 5.14 16.72 3.71
C MET A 1 4.11 15.64 3.94
N ILE A 2 4.52 14.38 4.04
CA ILE A 2 3.60 13.25 4.30
C ILE A 2 3.28 13.25 5.78
N VAL A 3 2.00 13.36 6.14
CA VAL A 3 1.56 13.30 7.54
C VAL A 3 1.64 11.86 8.01
N ARG A 4 2.43 11.59 9.03
CA ARG A 4 2.54 10.26 9.63
C ARG A 4 1.37 10.05 10.59
N LEU A 5 0.42 9.20 10.20
CA LEU A 5 -0.75 8.89 11.03
C LEU A 5 -0.41 7.85 12.11
N PHE A 6 0.40 6.87 11.76
CA PHE A 6 0.74 5.76 12.64
C PHE A 6 2.25 5.61 12.76
N ASP A 7 2.71 5.14 13.90
CA ASP A 7 4.10 4.80 14.20
C ASP A 7 4.20 3.34 14.65
N ILE A 8 5.41 2.78 14.66
CA ILE A 8 5.66 1.43 15.16
C ILE A 8 6.49 1.54 16.42
N GLN A 9 5.95 1.03 17.53
CA GLN A 9 6.65 0.97 18.81
C GLN A 9 6.54 -0.45 19.40
N ASN A 10 7.67 -1.09 19.63
CA ASN A 10 7.72 -2.47 20.13
C ASN A 10 6.88 -3.44 19.28
N ASP A 11 7.03 -3.38 17.97
CA ASP A 11 6.31 -4.18 16.96
C ASP A 11 4.77 -4.00 16.97
N LYS A 12 4.29 -2.92 17.59
CA LYS A 12 2.87 -2.56 17.59
C LYS A 12 2.63 -1.24 16.87
N ILE A 13 1.53 -1.17 16.16
CA ILE A 13 1.07 0.05 15.53
C ILE A 13 0.48 0.98 16.60
N VAL A 14 1.02 2.18 16.69
CA VAL A 14 0.61 3.19 17.66
C VAL A 14 0.15 4.44 16.90
N PRO A 15 -1.05 4.98 17.21
CA PRO A 15 -1.51 6.22 16.61
C PRO A 15 -0.64 7.41 17.04
N THR A 16 -0.28 8.27 16.09
CA THR A 16 0.37 9.55 16.39
C THR A 16 -0.64 10.59 16.89
N GLU A 17 -0.17 11.74 17.38
CA GLU A 17 -1.05 12.84 17.80
C GLU A 17 -2.01 13.29 16.66
N HIS A 18 -1.60 13.19 15.42
CA HIS A 18 -2.42 13.52 14.27
C HIS A 18 -3.69 12.67 14.17
N CYS A 19 -3.64 11.38 14.56
CA CYS A 19 -4.82 10.52 14.57
C CYS A 19 -5.95 11.07 15.44
N TYR A 20 -5.59 11.72 16.55
CA TYR A 20 -6.57 12.27 17.48
C TYR A 20 -7.18 13.62 17.03
N THR A 21 -6.66 14.21 15.95
CA THR A 21 -7.21 15.44 15.37
C THR A 21 -8.13 15.18 14.18
N LEU A 22 -8.04 14.01 13.57
CA LEU A 22 -8.79 13.64 12.37
C LEU A 22 -10.15 13.02 12.73
N SER A 23 -11.23 13.62 12.23
CA SER A 23 -12.60 13.22 12.56
C SER A 23 -12.88 11.75 12.22
N PHE A 24 -12.45 11.27 11.05
CA PHE A 24 -12.70 9.91 10.60
C PHE A 24 -12.01 8.84 11.47
N LEU A 25 -10.85 9.16 12.08
CA LEU A 25 -10.19 8.26 13.04
C LEU A 25 -10.82 8.35 14.44
N LYS A 26 -11.28 9.54 14.85
CA LYS A 26 -12.09 9.67 16.07
C LYS A 26 -13.36 8.84 15.99
N ASP A 27 -14.05 8.89 14.86
CA ASP A 27 -15.28 8.12 14.63
C ASP A 27 -15.05 6.60 14.78
N ILE A 28 -13.89 6.09 14.35
CA ILE A 28 -13.49 4.70 14.58
C ILE A 28 -13.32 4.42 16.08
N LYS A 29 -12.58 5.29 16.79
CA LYS A 29 -12.35 5.12 18.23
C LYS A 29 -13.64 5.20 19.04
N GLU A 30 -14.57 6.07 18.67
CA GLU A 30 -15.88 6.19 19.32
C GLU A 30 -16.76 4.98 19.08
N LYS A 31 -16.72 4.42 17.87
CA LYS A 31 -17.51 3.25 17.49
C LYS A 31 -16.97 1.95 18.07
N TYR A 32 -15.65 1.82 18.13
CA TYR A 32 -14.94 0.61 18.55
C TYR A 32 -13.96 0.89 19.70
N PRO A 33 -14.45 1.32 20.89
CA PRO A 33 -13.59 1.81 21.97
C PRO A 33 -12.57 0.80 22.46
N ASP A 34 -12.89 -0.50 22.40
CA ASP A 34 -12.04 -1.58 22.90
C ASP A 34 -11.10 -2.14 21.82
N THR A 35 -11.48 -2.04 20.55
CA THR A 35 -10.77 -2.70 19.43
C THR A 35 -10.25 -1.72 18.35
N TYR A 36 -10.41 -0.40 18.54
CA TYR A 36 -9.98 0.61 17.56
C TYR A 36 -8.49 0.50 17.17
N LEU A 37 -7.64 -0.04 18.05
CA LEU A 37 -6.22 -0.23 17.74
C LEU A 37 -6.02 -1.33 16.68
N ASN A 38 -6.88 -2.38 16.67
CA ASN A 38 -6.86 -3.40 15.63
C ASN A 38 -7.30 -2.80 14.29
N VAL A 39 -8.35 -1.97 14.30
CA VAL A 39 -8.79 -1.24 13.11
C VAL A 39 -7.69 -0.30 12.60
N TYR A 40 -6.97 0.41 13.48
CA TYR A 40 -5.85 1.25 13.10
C TYR A 40 -4.68 0.45 12.53
N THR A 41 -4.43 -0.74 13.06
CA THR A 41 -3.43 -1.67 12.53
C THR A 41 -3.81 -2.13 11.11
N TYR A 42 -5.08 -2.45 10.88
CA TYR A 42 -5.61 -2.75 9.55
C TYR A 42 -5.41 -1.56 8.59
N LEU A 43 -5.84 -0.35 8.99
CA LEU A 43 -5.67 0.85 8.16
C LEU A 43 -4.18 1.11 7.83
N PHE A 44 -3.29 0.92 8.80
CA PHE A 44 -1.85 1.05 8.57
C PHE A 44 -1.34 0.07 7.52
N TYR A 45 -1.59 -1.22 7.66
CA TYR A 45 -1.09 -2.21 6.74
C TYR A 45 -1.71 -2.11 5.34
N MET A 46 -2.97 -1.67 5.25
CA MET A 46 -3.60 -1.40 3.96
C MET A 46 -2.98 -0.20 3.23
N THR A 47 -2.55 0.83 3.96
CA THR A 47 -2.24 2.15 3.37
C THR A 47 -0.78 2.58 3.47
N CYS A 48 0.03 1.97 4.37
CA CYS A 48 1.43 2.36 4.55
C CYS A 48 2.24 2.12 3.27
N PRO A 49 2.79 3.19 2.65
CA PRO A 49 3.52 3.08 1.40
C PRO A 49 4.99 2.68 1.60
N ASN A 50 5.43 2.49 2.84
CA ASN A 50 6.81 2.14 3.13
C ASN A 50 6.99 0.62 3.17
N PRO A 51 7.72 0.02 2.20
CA PRO A 51 7.92 -1.42 2.13
C PRO A 51 8.76 -1.99 3.29
N GLU A 52 9.52 -1.16 4.01
CA GLU A 52 10.32 -1.58 5.17
C GLU A 52 9.47 -1.70 6.44
N LEU A 53 8.36 -0.99 6.50
CA LEU A 53 7.44 -0.96 7.64
C LEU A 53 6.18 -1.80 7.42
N ASN A 54 5.90 -2.17 6.18
CA ASN A 54 4.69 -2.89 5.81
C ASN A 54 5.04 -4.23 5.15
N PRO A 55 5.00 -5.34 5.90
CA PRO A 55 5.31 -6.67 5.35
C PRO A 55 4.33 -7.10 4.24
N PHE A 56 3.11 -6.54 4.23
CA PHE A 56 2.08 -6.83 3.24
C PHE A 56 2.15 -5.95 1.98
N PHE A 57 3.17 -5.08 1.89
CA PHE A 57 3.30 -4.10 0.80
C PHE A 57 3.32 -4.74 -0.59
N ASN A 58 3.98 -5.89 -0.74
CA ASN A 58 4.17 -6.56 -2.02
C ASN A 58 3.05 -7.55 -2.38
N LEU A 59 2.07 -7.77 -1.51
CA LEU A 59 0.97 -8.67 -1.81
C LEU A 59 0.11 -8.16 -2.99
N PRO A 60 -0.49 -9.08 -3.78
CA PRO A 60 -1.51 -8.72 -4.75
C PRO A 60 -2.68 -8.02 -4.08
N GLU A 61 -3.21 -6.95 -4.70
CA GLU A 61 -4.27 -6.12 -4.11
C GLU A 61 -5.54 -6.92 -3.76
N HIS A 62 -5.88 -7.94 -4.58
CA HIS A 62 -7.06 -8.77 -4.38
C HIS A 62 -6.96 -9.80 -3.23
N GLU A 63 -5.74 -10.06 -2.72
CA GLU A 63 -5.48 -10.98 -1.62
C GLU A 63 -5.08 -10.24 -0.33
N LYS A 64 -4.62 -8.99 -0.48
CA LYS A 64 -4.00 -8.23 0.58
C LYS A 64 -4.93 -8.00 1.76
N GLU A 65 -6.19 -7.66 1.50
CA GLU A 65 -7.17 -7.37 2.54
C GLU A 65 -7.45 -8.61 3.39
N ASP A 66 -7.73 -9.75 2.75
CA ASP A 66 -8.05 -11.01 3.43
C ASP A 66 -6.87 -11.48 4.29
N ILE A 67 -5.65 -11.42 3.75
CA ILE A 67 -4.45 -11.82 4.48
C ILE A 67 -4.21 -10.92 5.70
N ILE A 68 -4.39 -9.59 5.57
CA ILE A 68 -4.22 -8.68 6.70
C ILE A 68 -5.27 -8.94 7.78
N VAL A 69 -6.53 -9.11 7.40
CA VAL A 69 -7.63 -9.38 8.34
C VAL A 69 -7.36 -10.66 9.14
N GLU A 70 -6.90 -11.72 8.47
CA GLU A 70 -6.56 -12.98 9.11
C GLU A 70 -5.37 -12.82 10.07
N GLU A 71 -4.28 -12.18 9.61
CA GLU A 71 -3.03 -12.03 10.38
C GLU A 71 -3.21 -11.21 11.67
N ILE A 72 -3.99 -10.13 11.62
CA ILE A 72 -4.24 -9.29 12.80
C ILE A 72 -5.45 -9.75 13.63
N ALA A 73 -6.14 -10.81 13.20
CA ALA A 73 -7.38 -11.30 13.80
C ALA A 73 -8.42 -10.18 13.98
N LEU A 74 -8.69 -9.42 12.91
CA LEU A 74 -9.64 -8.32 12.94
C LEU A 74 -11.07 -8.88 13.11
N GLU A 75 -11.74 -8.50 14.18
CA GLU A 75 -13.12 -8.94 14.48
C GLU A 75 -14.17 -8.06 13.77
N GLU A 76 -13.82 -6.81 13.49
CA GLU A 76 -14.71 -5.85 12.85
C GLU A 76 -14.84 -6.11 11.35
N SER A 77 -16.04 -5.92 10.83
CA SER A 77 -16.30 -6.05 9.40
C SER A 77 -15.59 -4.93 8.61
N THR A 78 -14.74 -5.30 7.67
CA THR A 78 -14.09 -4.35 6.76
C THR A 78 -15.08 -3.62 5.84
N GLU A 79 -16.29 -4.16 5.66
CA GLU A 79 -17.39 -3.53 4.93
C GLU A 79 -18.12 -2.43 5.73
N ASP A 80 -17.76 -2.22 7.00
CA ASP A 80 -18.33 -1.14 7.79
C ASP A 80 -18.05 0.22 7.15
N SER A 81 -19.09 1.03 7.04
CA SER A 81 -19.01 2.32 6.33
C SER A 81 -17.98 3.29 6.92
N LYS A 82 -17.78 3.27 8.25
CA LYS A 82 -16.77 4.12 8.90
C LYS A 82 -15.36 3.61 8.64
N ILE A 83 -15.16 2.28 8.64
CA ILE A 83 -13.86 1.68 8.33
C ILE A 83 -13.51 1.92 6.86
N ARG A 84 -14.44 1.72 5.93
CA ARG A 84 -14.23 2.03 4.50
C ARG A 84 -13.93 3.50 4.27
N TYR A 85 -14.68 4.40 4.90
CA TYR A 85 -14.41 5.83 4.79
C TYR A 85 -13.03 6.20 5.35
N ALA A 86 -12.65 5.64 6.50
CA ALA A 86 -11.34 5.88 7.08
C ALA A 86 -10.20 5.34 6.20
N LEU A 87 -10.39 4.17 5.58
CA LEU A 87 -9.45 3.59 4.62
C LEU A 87 -9.25 4.53 3.42
N ASP A 88 -10.32 5.00 2.80
CA ASP A 88 -10.27 5.93 1.67
C ASP A 88 -9.55 7.24 2.02
N MET A 89 -9.78 7.76 3.22
CA MET A 89 -9.12 8.97 3.69
C MET A 89 -7.62 8.75 3.95
N CYS A 90 -7.25 7.61 4.55
CA CYS A 90 -5.85 7.25 4.74
C CYS A 90 -5.11 7.09 3.40
N ILE A 91 -5.72 6.41 2.42
CA ILE A 91 -5.16 6.27 1.07
C ILE A 91 -4.88 7.66 0.47
N LYS A 92 -5.86 8.57 0.50
CA LYS A 92 -5.70 9.94 -0.03
C LYS A 92 -4.59 10.73 0.67
N MET A 93 -4.40 10.52 1.97
CA MET A 93 -3.36 11.22 2.74
C MET A 93 -1.95 10.70 2.44
N TYR A 94 -1.82 9.43 2.12
CA TYR A 94 -0.53 8.82 1.77
C TYR A 94 -0.25 8.83 0.27
N GLU A 95 -1.24 9.19 -0.56
CA GLU A 95 -1.08 9.20 -2.01
C GLU A 95 -0.19 10.36 -2.45
N THR A 96 0.95 10.00 -3.06
CA THR A 96 1.87 10.92 -3.73
C THR A 96 1.93 10.58 -5.21
N PRO A 97 2.41 11.49 -6.09
CA PRO A 97 2.65 11.16 -7.48
C PRO A 97 3.55 9.93 -7.66
N THR A 98 4.57 9.78 -6.80
CA THR A 98 5.50 8.65 -6.82
C THR A 98 4.82 7.35 -6.42
N SER A 99 4.03 7.35 -5.33
CA SER A 99 3.28 6.16 -4.90
C SER A 99 2.24 5.74 -5.93
N ARG A 100 1.54 6.71 -6.56
CA ARG A 100 0.58 6.46 -7.64
C ARG A 100 1.24 5.84 -8.86
N ALA A 101 2.40 6.36 -9.29
CA ALA A 101 3.16 5.81 -10.40
C ALA A 101 3.61 4.37 -10.11
N TYR A 102 4.15 4.11 -8.92
CA TYR A 102 4.54 2.77 -8.50
C TYR A 102 3.37 1.79 -8.51
N MET A 103 2.24 2.15 -7.89
CA MET A 103 1.06 1.28 -7.83
C MET A 103 0.48 1.00 -9.22
N GLY A 104 0.49 1.99 -10.12
CA GLY A 104 0.07 1.80 -11.51
C GLY A 104 0.93 0.78 -12.26
N ILE A 105 2.26 0.87 -12.14
CA ILE A 105 3.20 -0.07 -12.77
C ILE A 105 3.09 -1.46 -12.13
N LYS A 106 2.96 -1.55 -10.79
CA LYS A 106 2.74 -2.82 -10.06
C LYS A 106 1.49 -3.54 -10.60
N LYS A 107 0.36 -2.84 -10.67
CA LYS A 107 -0.88 -3.39 -11.20
C LYS A 107 -0.75 -3.87 -12.65
N ALA A 108 -0.01 -3.15 -13.49
CA ALA A 108 0.25 -3.58 -14.86
C ALA A 108 1.07 -4.88 -14.91
N LEU A 109 2.10 -5.00 -14.05
CA LEU A 109 2.92 -6.22 -13.95
C LEU A 109 2.10 -7.42 -13.44
N ASP A 110 1.27 -7.23 -12.41
CA ASP A 110 0.40 -8.27 -11.88
C ASP A 110 -0.59 -8.78 -12.95
N ASN A 111 -1.20 -7.85 -13.72
CA ASN A 111 -2.10 -8.19 -14.81
C ASN A 111 -1.38 -8.99 -15.94
N ILE A 112 -0.17 -8.56 -16.31
CA ILE A 112 0.64 -9.26 -17.30
C ILE A 112 1.02 -10.66 -16.79
N GLY A 113 1.46 -10.77 -15.54
CA GLY A 113 1.80 -12.04 -14.89
C GLY A 113 0.61 -13.00 -14.88
N THR A 114 -0.56 -12.54 -14.47
CA THR A 114 -1.81 -13.31 -14.47
C THR A 114 -2.22 -13.74 -15.89
N TYR A 115 -2.14 -12.82 -16.85
CA TYR A 115 -2.41 -13.15 -18.26
C TYR A 115 -1.46 -14.24 -18.77
N MET A 116 -0.16 -14.10 -18.55
CA MET A 116 0.84 -15.08 -19.00
C MET A 116 0.66 -16.44 -18.32
N ALA A 117 0.32 -16.47 -17.04
CA ALA A 117 0.10 -17.72 -16.29
C ALA A 117 -1.13 -18.51 -16.77
N ASN A 118 -2.18 -17.80 -17.17
CA ASN A 118 -3.46 -18.41 -17.54
C ASN A 118 -3.64 -18.61 -19.06
N THR A 119 -2.74 -18.07 -19.88
CA THR A 119 -2.88 -18.13 -21.35
C THR A 119 -2.19 -19.37 -21.92
N GLN A 120 -2.94 -20.25 -22.56
CA GLN A 120 -2.37 -21.33 -23.36
C GLN A 120 -1.74 -20.77 -24.63
N ILE A 121 -0.49 -21.18 -24.88
CA ILE A 121 0.22 -20.79 -26.10
C ILE A 121 -0.33 -21.61 -27.30
N THR A 122 -0.82 -20.89 -28.29
CA THR A 122 -1.32 -21.49 -29.54
C THR A 122 -0.52 -20.96 -30.72
N ASP A 123 -0.15 -21.88 -31.64
CA ASP A 123 0.56 -21.56 -32.87
C ASP A 123 -0.41 -21.56 -34.05
N GLY A 124 0.02 -20.98 -35.18
CA GLY A 124 -0.76 -20.92 -36.40
C GLY A 124 -1.31 -19.53 -36.73
N ARG A 125 -2.13 -19.46 -37.79
CA ARG A 125 -2.62 -18.17 -38.33
C ARG A 125 -3.49 -17.40 -37.33
N ASP A 126 -4.24 -18.12 -36.51
CA ASP A 126 -5.14 -17.55 -35.48
C ASP A 126 -4.58 -17.76 -34.05
N GLY A 127 -3.30 -18.11 -33.95
CA GLY A 127 -2.62 -18.32 -32.67
C GLY A 127 -2.17 -17.02 -31.98
N ASN A 128 -1.90 -17.11 -30.69
CA ASN A 128 -1.52 -15.96 -29.85
C ASN A 128 0.00 -15.82 -29.61
N ILE A 129 0.83 -16.68 -30.23
CA ILE A 129 2.28 -16.69 -29.99
C ILE A 129 2.96 -15.37 -30.33
N SER A 130 2.49 -14.63 -31.34
CA SER A 130 3.03 -13.32 -31.73
C SER A 130 2.71 -12.26 -30.68
N GLN A 131 1.54 -12.30 -30.07
CA GLN A 131 1.12 -11.41 -28.99
C GLN A 131 1.93 -11.67 -27.72
N ILE A 132 2.11 -12.94 -27.36
CA ILE A 132 2.92 -13.33 -26.19
C ILE A 132 4.38 -12.89 -26.38
N ARG A 133 4.95 -13.05 -27.59
CA ARG A 133 6.30 -12.58 -27.89
C ARG A 133 6.44 -11.06 -27.77
N ALA A 134 5.44 -10.29 -28.20
CA ALA A 134 5.43 -8.83 -28.06
C ALA A 134 5.43 -8.43 -26.57
N VAL A 135 4.56 -9.03 -25.77
CA VAL A 135 4.52 -8.80 -24.31
C VAL A 135 5.85 -9.17 -23.65
N ALA A 136 6.41 -10.34 -23.99
CA ALA A 136 7.68 -10.80 -23.44
C ALA A 136 8.86 -9.88 -23.81
N LYS A 137 8.85 -9.30 -25.02
CA LYS A 137 9.88 -8.37 -25.48
C LYS A 137 9.88 -7.09 -24.66
N ASP A 138 8.71 -6.56 -24.32
CA ASP A 138 8.57 -5.30 -23.60
C ASP A 138 8.64 -5.50 -22.06
N PHE A 139 8.57 -6.75 -21.60
CA PHE A 139 8.56 -7.09 -20.17
C PHE A 139 9.78 -6.55 -19.41
N ASP A 140 10.98 -6.61 -20.00
CA ASP A 140 12.18 -6.10 -19.37
C ASP A 140 12.14 -4.57 -19.17
N ALA A 141 11.60 -3.83 -20.13
CA ALA A 141 11.43 -2.38 -19.99
C ALA A 141 10.45 -2.03 -18.87
N ILE A 142 9.33 -2.76 -18.79
CA ILE A 142 8.33 -2.60 -17.74
C ILE A 142 8.95 -2.94 -16.38
N ARG A 143 9.71 -4.03 -16.28
CA ARG A 143 10.41 -4.44 -15.06
C ARG A 143 11.45 -3.40 -14.61
N GLN A 144 12.18 -2.77 -15.53
CA GLN A 144 13.11 -1.69 -15.20
C GLN A 144 12.37 -0.44 -14.70
N SER A 145 11.24 -0.10 -15.33
CA SER A 145 10.38 1.00 -14.87
C SER A 145 9.83 0.73 -13.46
N PHE A 146 9.44 -0.50 -13.15
CA PHE A 146 9.00 -0.91 -11.81
C PHE A 146 10.12 -0.73 -10.78
N LYS A 147 11.34 -1.19 -11.08
CA LYS A 147 12.50 -1.01 -10.19
C LYS A 147 12.83 0.46 -9.94
N GLY A 148 12.74 1.29 -10.99
CA GLY A 148 12.94 2.73 -10.88
C GLY A 148 11.89 3.38 -9.98
N ALA A 149 10.61 3.12 -10.22
CA ALA A 149 9.51 3.64 -9.41
C ALA A 149 9.56 3.15 -7.95
N PHE A 150 9.99 1.90 -7.71
CA PHE A 150 10.20 1.38 -6.36
C PHE A 150 11.32 2.11 -5.62
N LYS A 151 12.44 2.38 -6.32
CA LYS A 151 13.56 3.15 -5.76
C LYS A 151 13.12 4.57 -5.41
N ASP A 152 12.43 5.26 -6.33
CA ASP A 152 11.93 6.61 -6.12
C ASP A 152 10.97 6.68 -4.92
N LEU A 153 10.08 5.69 -4.79
CA LEU A 153 9.18 5.56 -3.64
C LEU A 153 9.97 5.40 -2.33
N LYS A 154 10.97 4.53 -2.31
CA LYS A 154 11.81 4.29 -1.14
C LYS A 154 12.62 5.55 -0.77
N ASP A 155 13.16 6.26 -1.73
CA ASP A 155 13.91 7.49 -1.53
C ASP A 155 12.99 8.62 -0.98
N GLU A 156 11.77 8.74 -1.50
CA GLU A 156 10.75 9.67 -0.99
C GLU A 156 10.41 9.39 0.48
N GLN A 157 10.19 8.12 0.85
CA GLN A 157 9.89 7.72 2.21
C GLN A 157 11.06 7.95 3.18
N SER A 158 12.29 7.66 2.74
CA SER A 158 13.49 7.87 3.56
C SER A 158 13.77 9.34 3.82
N THR A 159 13.52 10.22 2.84
CA THR A 159 13.68 11.67 2.97
C THR A 159 12.65 12.26 3.93
N SER A 160 11.43 11.74 3.94
CA SER A 160 10.37 12.12 4.87
C SER A 160 10.76 11.84 6.33
N VAL A 161 11.46 10.73 6.58
CA VAL A 161 11.93 10.36 7.94
C VAL A 161 13.05 11.28 8.42
N ARG A 162 13.94 11.72 7.52
CA ARG A 162 15.07 12.61 7.89
C ARG A 162 14.64 14.05 8.15
N GLY A 163 13.58 14.53 7.54
CA GLY A 163 13.07 15.90 7.71
C GLY A 163 12.44 16.20 9.07
N GLY A 164 12.15 15.19 9.90
CA GLY A 164 11.57 15.34 11.23
C GLY A 164 12.58 15.56 12.38
N GLN A 165 13.89 15.40 12.13
CA GLN A 165 14.92 15.53 13.17
C GLN A 165 15.81 16.78 13.06
N GLY A 166 15.51 17.73 12.20
CA GLY A 166 16.40 18.83 11.84
C GLY A 166 16.00 20.23 12.28
N LEU A 167 15.32 20.42 13.41
CA LEU A 167 15.18 21.75 14.04
C LEU A 167 15.42 21.66 15.54
N ALA A 168 16.63 21.26 15.95
CA ALA A 168 17.18 21.72 17.22
C ALA A 168 17.67 23.14 16.98
N TYR A 169 16.95 24.13 17.48
CA TYR A 169 17.46 25.47 17.63
C TYR A 169 18.55 25.41 18.68
N ASP A 170 19.81 25.49 18.27
CA ASP A 170 20.90 25.90 19.14
C ASP A 170 20.68 27.41 19.47
N GLN A 171 20.31 27.66 20.68
CA GLN A 171 20.58 28.94 21.38
C GLN A 171 21.68 28.72 22.37
#